data_0df33ef09ab454f237712ecbc83e5db2
#
_entry.id   0df33ef09ab454f237712ecbc83e5db2
#
_cell.length_a   1.000
_cell.length_b   1.000
_cell.length_c   1.000
_cell.angle_alpha   90.00
_cell.angle_beta   90.00
_cell.angle_gamma   90.00
#
_symmetry.space_group_name_H-M   'P 1'
#
loop_
_entity.id
_entity.type
_entity.pdbx_description
1 polymer ?
#
loop_
_entity_poly.entity_id
_entity_poly.type
_entity_poly.pdbx_seq_one_letter_code
_entity_poly.pdbx_strand_id
1 'polypeptide(L)'
;DGVDVSIVYPTVGLLLYSVPDSALLTEIFRAYNDWLAEFCTGDPKRLKGIATINVDDVQEGVKELERCAKMGLAGGMITVYPPEGKGYDNPMYEPLWAAAQDLEIPLGMHIATNRPGPGQDFALEDRNRVRNSFLANADHWVRMSIADMIFSGVFERHPKLQVGAVEHELSWLPHFLDRIDYTYTQRVQQERYRFKEDMLPSDYFHRNVFAAF
;
A
#
# COMPACT_ATOMS: atom_id res chain seq x y z
N ASP A 1 12.41 -26.76 -7.84
CA ASP A 1 11.58 -25.97 -8.77
C ASP A 1 12.18 -24.57 -9.06
N GLY A 2 13.35 -24.23 -8.51
CA GLY A 2 14.05 -22.96 -8.78
C GLY A 2 13.51 -21.73 -8.05
N VAL A 3 12.60 -21.89 -7.09
CA VAL A 3 12.12 -20.81 -6.23
C VAL A 3 12.89 -20.84 -4.90
N ASP A 4 13.67 -19.81 -4.63
CA ASP A 4 14.43 -19.69 -3.38
C ASP A 4 13.61 -19.10 -2.25
N VAL A 5 12.81 -18.08 -2.54
CA VAL A 5 11.98 -17.35 -1.57
C VAL A 5 10.59 -17.10 -2.14
N SER A 6 9.57 -17.30 -1.34
CA SER A 6 8.18 -16.95 -1.67
C SER A 6 7.71 -15.79 -0.78
N ILE A 7 7.23 -14.73 -1.40
CA ILE A 7 6.51 -13.64 -0.72
C ILE A 7 5.03 -14.03 -0.69
N VAL A 8 4.48 -14.18 0.51
CA VAL A 8 3.13 -14.73 0.71
C VAL A 8 2.14 -13.61 0.96
N TYR A 9 1.29 -13.34 -0.03
CA TYR A 9 0.14 -12.44 0.05
C TYR A 9 -1.16 -13.23 0.25
N PRO A 10 -2.21 -12.65 0.87
CA PRO A 10 -3.50 -13.30 0.97
C PRO A 10 -4.21 -13.32 -0.38
N THR A 11 -4.61 -14.49 -0.88
CA THR A 11 -5.30 -14.62 -2.18
C THR A 11 -6.74 -14.13 -2.07
N VAL A 12 -7.61 -14.89 -1.39
CA VAL A 12 -9.02 -14.52 -1.18
C VAL A 12 -9.12 -13.40 -0.14
N GLY A 13 -8.17 -13.32 0.76
CA GLY A 13 -8.11 -12.30 1.82
C GLY A 13 -7.98 -10.86 1.31
N LEU A 14 -7.58 -10.64 0.06
CA LEU A 14 -7.60 -9.30 -0.58
C LEU A 14 -9.01 -8.68 -0.56
N LEU A 15 -10.03 -9.50 -0.77
CA LEU A 15 -11.43 -9.04 -0.78
C LEU A 15 -11.91 -8.57 0.59
N LEU A 16 -11.24 -8.97 1.68
CA LEU A 16 -11.63 -8.57 3.04
C LEU A 16 -11.45 -7.06 3.28
N TYR A 17 -10.59 -6.40 2.51
CA TYR A 17 -10.49 -4.92 2.56
C TYR A 17 -11.81 -4.23 2.22
N SER A 18 -12.75 -4.91 1.57
CA SER A 18 -14.08 -4.38 1.28
C SER A 18 -15.06 -4.46 2.46
N VAL A 19 -14.72 -5.12 3.57
CA VAL A 19 -15.56 -5.17 4.77
C VAL A 19 -15.70 -3.77 5.35
N PRO A 20 -16.92 -3.21 5.40
CA PRO A 20 -17.12 -1.82 5.79
C PRO A 20 -16.95 -1.58 7.29
N ASP A 21 -17.23 -2.58 8.12
CA ASP A 21 -17.03 -2.52 9.58
C ASP A 21 -15.53 -2.64 9.89
N SER A 22 -14.95 -1.50 10.27
CA SER A 22 -13.50 -1.40 10.52
C SER A 22 -13.06 -2.22 11.73
N ALA A 23 -13.89 -2.34 12.77
CA ALA A 23 -13.56 -3.14 13.96
C ALA A 23 -13.51 -4.63 13.60
N LEU A 24 -14.52 -5.11 12.88
CA LEU A 24 -14.55 -6.49 12.37
C LEU A 24 -13.36 -6.76 11.46
N LEU A 25 -13.04 -5.83 10.55
CA LEU A 25 -11.89 -5.97 9.64
C LEU A 25 -10.58 -6.12 10.42
N THR A 26 -10.39 -5.32 11.47
CA THR A 26 -9.18 -5.40 12.31
C THR A 26 -9.04 -6.78 12.96
N GLU A 27 -10.12 -7.35 13.50
CA GLU A 27 -10.07 -8.67 14.13
C GLU A 27 -9.84 -9.80 13.10
N ILE A 28 -10.43 -9.70 11.91
CA ILE A 28 -10.16 -10.64 10.82
C ILE A 28 -8.69 -10.59 10.42
N PHE A 29 -8.13 -9.41 10.27
CA PHE A 29 -6.72 -9.24 9.90
C PHE A 29 -5.77 -9.77 10.98
N ARG A 30 -6.07 -9.54 12.26
CA ARG A 30 -5.30 -10.12 13.36
C ARG A 30 -5.28 -11.64 13.32
N ALA A 31 -6.43 -12.25 13.15
CA ALA A 31 -6.53 -13.71 13.06
C ALA A 31 -5.75 -14.27 11.86
N TYR A 32 -5.82 -13.59 10.70
CA TYR A 32 -5.05 -13.96 9.52
C TYR A 32 -3.54 -13.80 9.76
N ASN A 33 -3.10 -12.69 10.35
CA ASN A 33 -1.68 -12.43 10.61
C ASN A 33 -1.08 -13.45 11.58
N ASP A 34 -1.85 -13.87 12.61
CA ASP A 34 -1.42 -14.94 13.54
C ASP A 34 -1.21 -16.26 12.81
N TRP A 35 -2.19 -16.67 11.99
CA TRP A 35 -2.07 -17.86 11.17
C TRP A 35 -0.90 -17.78 10.18
N LEU A 36 -0.71 -16.63 9.52
CA LEU A 36 0.37 -16.44 8.55
C LEU A 36 1.75 -16.52 9.22
N ALA A 37 1.89 -15.91 10.39
CA ALA A 37 3.14 -15.97 11.15
C ALA A 37 3.47 -17.42 11.54
N GLU A 38 2.48 -18.18 12.05
CA GLU A 38 2.64 -19.61 12.34
C GLU A 38 3.01 -20.39 11.08
N PHE A 39 2.30 -20.18 9.97
CA PHE A 39 2.59 -20.85 8.69
C PHE A 39 4.02 -20.62 8.22
N CYS A 40 4.54 -19.39 8.34
CA CYS A 40 5.89 -19.05 7.91
C CYS A 40 6.98 -19.69 8.78
N THR A 41 6.65 -20.17 9.99
CA THR A 41 7.62 -20.91 10.83
C THR A 41 8.07 -22.22 10.19
N GLY A 42 7.30 -22.75 9.24
CA GLY A 42 7.65 -23.98 8.53
C GLY A 42 8.96 -23.89 7.74
N ASP A 43 9.26 -22.73 7.17
CA ASP A 43 10.57 -22.38 6.58
C ASP A 43 10.76 -20.85 6.57
N PRO A 44 11.22 -20.25 7.68
CA PRO A 44 11.28 -18.79 7.79
C PRO A 44 12.32 -18.14 6.86
N LYS A 45 13.22 -18.90 6.28
CA LYS A 45 14.16 -18.40 5.27
C LYS A 45 13.52 -18.24 3.92
N ARG A 46 12.59 -19.12 3.56
CA ARG A 46 11.95 -19.19 2.26
C ARG A 46 10.53 -18.61 2.22
N LEU A 47 9.80 -18.62 3.33
CA LEU A 47 8.43 -18.12 3.42
C LEU A 47 8.45 -16.73 4.08
N LYS A 48 8.07 -15.71 3.32
CA LYS A 48 8.03 -14.30 3.76
C LYS A 48 6.59 -13.79 3.73
N GLY A 49 5.91 -13.89 4.87
CA GLY A 49 4.52 -13.46 5.01
C GLY A 49 4.38 -11.95 5.02
N ILE A 50 3.38 -11.44 4.32
CA ILE A 50 2.99 -10.03 4.29
C ILE A 50 1.73 -9.85 5.13
N ALA A 51 1.87 -9.12 6.25
CA ALA A 51 0.76 -8.84 7.16
C ALA A 51 -0.34 -8.01 6.49
N THR A 52 -1.59 -8.25 6.83
CA THR A 52 -2.70 -7.36 6.46
C THR A 52 -2.90 -6.29 7.54
N ILE A 53 -2.90 -5.01 7.15
CA ILE A 53 -2.96 -3.88 8.06
C ILE A 53 -4.19 -3.03 7.75
N ASN A 54 -5.08 -2.87 8.72
CA ASN A 54 -6.17 -1.92 8.63
C ASN A 54 -5.68 -0.52 9.05
N VAL A 55 -5.82 0.45 8.17
CA VAL A 55 -5.38 1.84 8.37
C VAL A 55 -6.54 2.83 8.56
N ASP A 56 -7.77 2.35 8.72
CA ASP A 56 -8.92 3.20 9.03
C ASP A 56 -8.74 3.92 10.37
N ASP A 57 -8.13 3.22 11.35
CA ASP A 57 -7.53 3.78 12.56
C ASP A 57 -6.01 3.59 12.47
N VAL A 58 -5.31 4.68 12.21
CA VAL A 58 -3.86 4.64 11.98
C VAL A 58 -3.10 4.16 13.21
N GLN A 59 -3.55 4.50 14.42
CA GLN A 59 -2.87 4.08 15.66
C GLN A 59 -2.98 2.57 15.89
N GLU A 60 -4.14 2.00 15.63
CA GLU A 60 -4.32 0.54 15.68
C GLU A 60 -3.52 -0.15 14.56
N GLY A 61 -3.48 0.46 13.36
CA GLY A 61 -2.65 -0.04 12.27
C GLY A 61 -1.16 -0.08 12.62
N VAL A 62 -0.64 0.96 13.29
CA VAL A 62 0.75 1.00 13.78
C VAL A 62 1.02 -0.11 14.79
N LYS A 63 0.15 -0.27 15.79
CA LYS A 63 0.28 -1.35 16.79
C LYS A 63 0.30 -2.73 16.13
N GLU A 64 -0.56 -2.94 15.15
CA GLU A 64 -0.62 -4.21 14.43
C GLU A 64 0.65 -4.43 13.59
N LEU A 65 1.15 -3.40 12.90
CA LEU A 65 2.41 -3.48 12.14
C LEU A 65 3.59 -3.86 13.06
N GLU A 66 3.71 -3.21 14.22
CA GLU A 66 4.73 -3.52 15.22
C GLU A 66 4.60 -4.96 15.76
N ARG A 67 3.37 -5.42 15.98
CA ARG A 67 3.10 -6.78 16.43
C ARG A 67 3.53 -7.79 15.38
N CYS A 68 3.16 -7.57 14.13
CA CYS A 68 3.52 -8.42 13.01
C CYS A 68 5.04 -8.48 12.76
N ALA A 69 5.72 -7.34 12.91
CA ALA A 69 7.18 -7.29 12.86
C ALA A 69 7.83 -8.19 13.92
N LYS A 70 7.34 -8.13 15.16
CA LYS A 70 7.82 -8.99 16.28
C LYS A 70 7.55 -10.47 16.03
N MET A 71 6.51 -10.82 15.30
CA MET A 71 6.21 -12.20 14.89
C MET A 71 7.07 -12.68 13.70
N GLY A 72 7.86 -11.80 13.07
CA GLY A 72 8.74 -12.13 11.96
C GLY A 72 8.11 -12.03 10.57
N LEU A 73 6.96 -11.39 10.43
CA LEU A 73 6.39 -11.06 9.13
C LEU A 73 7.26 -10.02 8.41
N ALA A 74 7.37 -10.15 7.07
CA ALA A 74 8.39 -9.48 6.29
C ALA A 74 7.93 -8.16 5.63
N GLY A 75 6.64 -7.86 5.70
CA GLY A 75 6.04 -6.66 5.14
C GLY A 75 4.65 -6.43 5.69
N GLY A 76 4.09 -5.26 5.42
CA GLY A 76 2.69 -4.93 5.70
C GLY A 76 1.95 -4.59 4.40
N MET A 77 0.73 -5.07 4.25
CA MET A 77 -0.16 -4.71 3.15
C MET A 77 -1.23 -3.75 3.66
N ILE A 78 -1.31 -2.58 3.03
CA ILE A 78 -2.31 -1.55 3.30
C ILE A 78 -3.27 -1.42 2.12
N THR A 79 -4.39 -0.75 2.30
CA THR A 79 -5.32 -0.48 1.20
C THR A 79 -4.63 0.24 0.04
N VAL A 80 -4.97 -0.13 -1.20
CA VAL A 80 -4.41 0.56 -2.37
C VAL A 80 -4.88 2.00 -2.48
N TYR A 81 -6.09 2.29 -2.01
CA TYR A 81 -6.62 3.65 -1.92
C TYR A 81 -7.59 3.77 -0.74
N PRO A 82 -7.34 4.69 0.20
CA PRO A 82 -8.22 4.94 1.33
C PRO A 82 -9.57 5.52 0.91
N PRO A 83 -10.56 5.61 1.82
CA PRO A 83 -11.82 6.28 1.53
C PRO A 83 -11.63 7.74 1.09
N GLU A 84 -12.58 8.25 0.31
CA GLU A 84 -12.57 9.64 -0.15
C GLU A 84 -12.35 10.63 1.00
N GLY A 85 -11.47 11.61 0.78
CA GLY A 85 -11.07 12.60 1.78
C GLY A 85 -10.02 12.12 2.80
N LYS A 86 -9.56 10.88 2.70
CA LYS A 86 -8.50 10.30 3.54
C LYS A 86 -7.32 9.80 2.70
N GLY A 87 -6.96 10.49 1.62
CA GLY A 87 -5.81 10.14 0.78
C GLY A 87 -4.49 10.08 1.56
N TYR A 88 -3.48 9.43 1.01
CA TYR A 88 -2.18 9.26 1.67
C TYR A 88 -1.34 10.55 1.75
N ASP A 89 -1.84 11.64 1.22
CA ASP A 89 -1.36 13.01 1.49
C ASP A 89 -1.77 13.55 2.87
N ASN A 90 -2.72 12.88 3.56
CA ASN A 90 -3.22 13.33 4.84
C ASN A 90 -2.19 13.06 5.95
N PRO A 91 -1.84 14.09 6.77
CA PRO A 91 -0.88 13.93 7.87
C PRO A 91 -1.27 12.89 8.92
N MET A 92 -2.50 12.40 8.95
CA MET A 92 -2.92 11.34 9.87
C MET A 92 -2.08 10.06 9.73
N TYR A 93 -1.48 9.81 8.57
CA TYR A 93 -0.67 8.63 8.30
C TYR A 93 0.81 8.77 8.72
N GLU A 94 1.27 9.95 9.14
CA GLU A 94 2.67 10.15 9.55
C GLU A 94 3.16 9.12 10.58
N PRO A 95 2.38 8.72 11.61
CA PRO A 95 2.81 7.68 12.54
C PRO A 95 3.04 6.31 11.86
N LEU A 96 2.25 5.98 10.85
CA LEU A 96 2.41 4.72 10.09
C LEU A 96 3.69 4.75 9.25
N TRP A 97 3.95 5.87 8.57
CA TRP A 97 5.17 6.04 7.77
C TRP A 97 6.43 5.96 8.63
N ALA A 98 6.42 6.62 9.79
CA ALA A 98 7.51 6.57 10.75
C ALA A 98 7.73 5.14 11.26
N ALA A 99 6.68 4.44 11.70
CA ALA A 99 6.78 3.08 12.20
C ALA A 99 7.30 2.10 11.13
N ALA A 100 6.79 2.17 9.91
CA ALA A 100 7.25 1.31 8.81
C ALA A 100 8.72 1.54 8.49
N GLN A 101 9.16 2.81 8.45
CA GLN A 101 10.56 3.16 8.23
C GLN A 101 11.47 2.66 9.37
N ASP A 102 11.08 2.89 10.63
CA ASP A 102 11.89 2.54 11.80
C ASP A 102 12.00 1.03 12.00
N LEU A 103 10.96 0.29 11.63
CA LEU A 103 10.95 -1.17 11.63
C LEU A 103 11.63 -1.78 10.39
N GLU A 104 11.98 -0.95 9.39
CA GLU A 104 12.49 -1.40 8.08
C GLU A 104 11.53 -2.38 7.37
N ILE A 105 10.22 -2.17 7.55
CA ILE A 105 9.15 -3.00 6.96
C ILE A 105 8.56 -2.30 5.75
N PRO A 106 8.65 -2.87 4.54
CA PRO A 106 8.00 -2.33 3.36
C PRO A 106 6.47 -2.44 3.47
N LEU A 107 5.77 -1.44 2.91
CA LEU A 107 4.31 -1.43 2.83
C LEU A 107 3.87 -1.69 1.39
N GLY A 108 3.10 -2.75 1.17
CA GLY A 108 2.53 -3.09 -0.13
C GLY A 108 1.12 -2.53 -0.31
N MET A 109 0.86 -1.93 -1.45
CA MET A 109 -0.48 -1.59 -1.95
C MET A 109 -0.83 -2.59 -3.05
N HIS A 110 -1.70 -3.55 -2.73
CA HIS A 110 -2.08 -4.61 -3.65
C HIS A 110 -3.36 -4.25 -4.41
N ILE A 111 -3.48 -4.68 -5.67
CA ILE A 111 -4.74 -4.56 -6.42
C ILE A 111 -5.92 -5.11 -5.61
N ALA A 112 -7.10 -4.58 -5.85
CA ALA A 112 -8.37 -5.02 -5.22
C ALA A 112 -8.49 -4.78 -3.71
N THR A 113 -7.62 -3.97 -3.12
CA THR A 113 -7.67 -3.64 -1.68
C THR A 113 -8.27 -2.25 -1.39
N ASN A 114 -9.01 -1.66 -2.32
CA ASN A 114 -9.69 -0.38 -2.09
C ASN A 114 -10.63 -0.47 -0.89
N ARG A 115 -10.59 0.55 -0.03
CA ARG A 115 -11.63 0.69 1.00
C ARG A 115 -12.93 1.20 0.36
N PRO A 116 -14.10 0.68 0.77
CA PRO A 116 -15.37 1.18 0.28
C PRO A 116 -15.58 2.62 0.77
N GLY A 117 -16.05 3.47 -0.12
CA GLY A 117 -16.55 4.80 0.26
C GLY A 117 -17.91 4.72 0.95
N PRO A 118 -18.39 5.82 1.56
CA PRO A 118 -19.72 5.87 2.13
C PRO A 118 -20.79 5.51 1.10
N GLY A 119 -21.66 4.54 1.42
CA GLY A 119 -22.72 4.08 0.54
C GLY A 119 -22.29 3.15 -0.60
N GLN A 120 -21.07 2.69 -0.60
CA GLN A 120 -20.61 1.64 -1.51
C GLN A 120 -20.66 0.29 -0.80
N ASP A 121 -21.78 -0.40 -0.96
CA ASP A 121 -21.88 -1.81 -0.54
C ASP A 121 -21.06 -2.66 -1.50
N PHE A 122 -19.90 -3.11 -1.05
CA PHE A 122 -19.14 -4.10 -1.77
C PHE A 122 -19.67 -5.49 -1.38
N ALA A 123 -20.51 -6.06 -2.22
CA ALA A 123 -20.95 -7.42 -2.02
C ALA A 123 -19.81 -8.38 -2.35
N LEU A 124 -19.26 -9.06 -1.33
CA LEU A 124 -18.31 -10.18 -1.47
C LEU A 124 -18.84 -11.28 -2.43
N GLU A 125 -20.14 -11.32 -2.64
CA GLU A 125 -20.85 -12.34 -3.42
C GLU A 125 -20.78 -12.13 -4.93
N ASP A 126 -20.43 -10.94 -5.41
CA ASP A 126 -20.58 -10.63 -6.84
C ASP A 126 -19.24 -10.42 -7.57
N ARG A 127 -18.42 -11.46 -7.60
CA ARG A 127 -17.20 -11.52 -8.42
C ARG A 127 -17.47 -11.28 -9.92
N ASN A 128 -18.70 -11.47 -10.38
CA ASN A 128 -19.11 -11.26 -11.78
C ASN A 128 -19.33 -9.78 -12.12
N ARG A 129 -19.24 -8.87 -11.14
CA ARG A 129 -19.41 -7.43 -11.35
C ARG A 129 -18.12 -6.65 -11.54
N VAL A 130 -16.95 -7.30 -11.52
CA VAL A 130 -15.71 -6.59 -11.88
C VAL A 130 -15.80 -6.18 -13.34
N ARG A 131 -15.98 -4.88 -13.57
CA ARG A 131 -16.11 -4.34 -14.92
C ARG A 131 -14.77 -4.44 -15.65
N ASN A 132 -14.81 -4.77 -16.94
CA ASN A 132 -13.61 -4.75 -17.79
C ASN A 132 -12.89 -3.40 -17.74
N SER A 133 -13.64 -2.28 -17.60
CA SER A 133 -13.06 -0.95 -17.42
C SER A 133 -12.24 -0.80 -16.14
N PHE A 134 -12.62 -1.49 -15.04
CA PHE A 134 -11.80 -1.52 -13.81
C PHE A 134 -10.50 -2.29 -14.06
N LEU A 135 -10.58 -3.47 -14.67
CA LEU A 135 -9.39 -4.27 -14.99
C LEU A 135 -8.43 -3.53 -15.94
N ALA A 136 -8.99 -2.83 -16.93
CA ALA A 136 -8.19 -2.03 -17.88
C ALA A 136 -7.51 -0.80 -17.24
N ASN A 137 -7.93 -0.40 -16.03
CA ASN A 137 -7.38 0.73 -15.27
C ASN A 137 -6.96 0.30 -13.85
N ALA A 138 -6.48 -0.92 -13.71
CA ALA A 138 -6.10 -1.49 -12.42
C ALA A 138 -5.01 -0.68 -11.70
N ASP A 139 -4.17 0.00 -12.46
CA ASP A 139 -3.12 0.90 -11.99
C ASP A 139 -3.63 2.28 -11.51
N HIS A 140 -4.89 2.63 -11.76
CA HIS A 140 -5.40 3.97 -11.46
C HIS A 140 -5.20 4.36 -10.00
N TRP A 141 -5.63 3.51 -9.08
CA TRP A 141 -5.63 3.84 -7.65
C TRP A 141 -4.23 3.85 -7.05
N VAL A 142 -3.36 2.93 -7.43
CA VAL A 142 -1.98 2.90 -6.93
C VAL A 142 -1.19 4.12 -7.43
N ARG A 143 -1.43 4.58 -8.65
CA ARG A 143 -0.83 5.83 -9.16
C ARG A 143 -1.29 7.04 -8.35
N MET A 144 -2.59 7.13 -8.01
CA MET A 144 -3.10 8.20 -7.16
C MET A 144 -2.42 8.19 -5.79
N SER A 145 -2.38 7.04 -5.13
CA SER A 145 -1.76 6.90 -3.80
C SER A 145 -0.28 7.25 -3.80
N ILE A 146 0.48 6.77 -4.79
CA ILE A 146 1.91 7.09 -4.90
C ILE A 146 2.12 8.59 -5.20
N ALA A 147 1.31 9.17 -6.08
CA ALA A 147 1.36 10.60 -6.36
C ALA A 147 1.05 11.44 -5.11
N ASP A 148 0.01 11.07 -4.35
CA ASP A 148 -0.35 11.74 -3.10
C ASP A 148 0.82 11.72 -2.10
N MET A 149 1.48 10.57 -1.94
CA MET A 149 2.65 10.44 -1.06
C MET A 149 3.85 11.27 -1.55
N ILE A 150 4.14 11.26 -2.85
CA ILE A 150 5.23 12.05 -3.43
C ILE A 150 4.95 13.54 -3.26
N PHE A 151 3.82 14.02 -3.78
CA PHE A 151 3.50 15.46 -3.82
C PHE A 151 3.18 16.07 -2.46
N SER A 152 2.90 15.27 -1.44
CA SER A 152 2.80 15.73 -0.04
C SER A 152 4.12 15.65 0.72
N GLY A 153 5.20 15.17 0.10
CA GLY A 153 6.54 15.10 0.68
C GLY A 153 6.75 13.98 1.70
N VAL A 154 5.92 12.93 1.69
CA VAL A 154 6.08 11.78 2.59
C VAL A 154 7.47 11.18 2.47
N PHE A 155 7.94 10.91 1.25
CA PHE A 155 9.25 10.30 1.02
C PHE A 155 10.43 11.24 1.32
N GLU A 156 10.22 12.53 1.39
CA GLU A 156 11.23 13.46 1.87
C GLU A 156 11.36 13.42 3.39
N ARG A 157 10.22 13.32 4.11
CA ARG A 157 10.20 13.19 5.56
C ARG A 157 10.61 11.80 6.05
N HIS A 158 10.30 10.77 5.25
CA HIS A 158 10.60 9.36 5.55
C HIS A 158 11.46 8.73 4.44
N PRO A 159 12.75 9.12 4.33
CA PRO A 159 13.59 8.76 3.18
C PRO A 159 13.92 7.26 3.06
N LYS A 160 13.75 6.48 4.11
CA LYS A 160 13.96 5.02 4.09
C LYS A 160 12.66 4.22 3.94
N LEU A 161 11.50 4.87 3.97
CA LEU A 161 10.21 4.21 3.75
C LEU A 161 10.19 3.56 2.36
N GLN A 162 9.80 2.28 2.31
CA GLN A 162 9.61 1.54 1.07
C GLN A 162 8.13 1.22 0.87
N VAL A 163 7.61 1.54 -0.31
CA VAL A 163 6.21 1.30 -0.67
C VAL A 163 6.12 0.51 -1.97
N GLY A 164 5.26 -0.49 -2.03
CA GLY A 164 5.10 -1.37 -3.19
C GLY A 164 3.81 -1.16 -3.95
N ALA A 165 3.90 -1.05 -5.29
CA ALA A 165 2.78 -1.26 -6.21
C ALA A 165 2.75 -2.75 -6.58
N VAL A 166 1.79 -3.51 -6.01
CA VAL A 166 1.79 -4.97 -6.12
C VAL A 166 0.64 -5.44 -7.00
N GLU A 167 1.00 -6.20 -8.05
CA GLU A 167 0.05 -6.76 -9.05
C GLU A 167 -0.73 -5.69 -9.84
N HIS A 168 -0.06 -4.57 -10.16
CA HIS A 168 -0.63 -3.47 -10.97
C HIS A 168 -0.04 -3.41 -12.38
N GLU A 169 0.62 -4.46 -12.85
CA GLU A 169 1.40 -4.44 -14.09
C GLU A 169 2.54 -3.40 -14.05
N LEU A 170 3.31 -3.29 -15.13
CA LEU A 170 4.45 -2.36 -15.18
C LEU A 170 4.37 -1.35 -16.33
N SER A 171 3.46 -1.55 -17.27
CA SER A 171 3.38 -0.74 -18.50
C SER A 171 3.04 0.73 -18.26
N TRP A 172 2.44 1.06 -17.13
CA TRP A 172 2.08 2.42 -16.75
C TRP A 172 3.28 3.26 -16.24
N LEU A 173 4.36 2.61 -15.79
CA LEU A 173 5.48 3.27 -15.11
C LEU A 173 6.15 4.36 -15.95
N PRO A 174 6.57 4.13 -17.22
CA PRO A 174 7.27 5.17 -17.99
C PRO A 174 6.43 6.44 -18.15
N HIS A 175 5.15 6.27 -18.48
CA HIS A 175 4.23 7.40 -18.64
C HIS A 175 3.98 8.12 -17.31
N PHE A 176 3.83 7.38 -16.21
CA PHE A 176 3.59 7.96 -14.90
C PHE A 176 4.77 8.79 -14.42
N LEU A 177 6.00 8.29 -14.56
CA LEU A 177 7.22 8.99 -14.16
C LEU A 177 7.40 10.29 -14.93
N ASP A 178 7.28 10.26 -16.27
CA ASP A 178 7.31 11.47 -17.09
C ASP A 178 6.20 12.45 -16.69
N ARG A 179 5.00 11.95 -16.39
CA ARG A 179 3.86 12.79 -16.05
C ARG A 179 3.98 13.48 -14.70
N ILE A 180 4.50 12.81 -13.67
CA ILE A 180 4.69 13.45 -12.36
C ILE A 180 5.78 14.52 -12.41
N ASP A 181 6.88 14.29 -13.15
CA ASP A 181 7.94 15.29 -13.32
C ASP A 181 7.46 16.50 -14.14
N TYR A 182 6.73 16.25 -15.23
CA TYR A 182 6.09 17.33 -15.99
C TYR A 182 5.14 18.15 -15.11
N THR A 183 4.33 17.49 -14.29
CA THR A 183 3.37 18.17 -13.40
C THR A 183 4.11 19.06 -12.40
N TYR A 184 5.16 18.55 -11.77
CA TYR A 184 5.96 19.28 -10.80
C TYR A 184 6.67 20.49 -11.42
N THR A 185 7.25 20.34 -12.61
CA THR A 185 8.06 21.38 -13.25
C THR A 185 7.22 22.43 -13.98
N GLN A 186 6.09 22.03 -14.59
CA GLN A 186 5.29 22.90 -15.46
C GLN A 186 4.00 23.44 -14.83
N ARG A 187 3.54 22.86 -13.70
CA ARG A 187 2.32 23.26 -13.00
C ARG A 187 2.62 23.93 -11.64
N VAL A 188 3.68 24.70 -11.60
CA VAL A 188 4.25 25.33 -10.39
C VAL A 188 3.23 26.08 -9.52
N GLN A 189 2.22 26.72 -10.12
CA GLN A 189 1.23 27.51 -9.41
C GLN A 189 0.21 26.67 -8.62
N GLN A 190 0.07 25.38 -8.96
CA GLN A 190 -0.86 24.44 -8.35
C GLN A 190 -0.17 23.59 -7.28
N GLU A 191 1.16 23.60 -7.25
CA GLU A 191 1.95 22.80 -6.34
C GLU A 191 1.97 23.43 -4.94
N ARG A 192 1.49 22.66 -3.96
CA ARG A 192 1.46 23.09 -2.55
C ARG A 192 2.75 22.74 -1.82
N TYR A 193 3.45 21.70 -2.24
CA TYR A 193 4.68 21.24 -1.63
C TYR A 193 5.85 21.41 -2.59
N ARG A 194 6.96 21.97 -2.09
CA ARG A 194 8.22 22.09 -2.81
C ARG A 194 9.27 21.28 -2.09
N PHE A 195 9.92 20.38 -2.84
CA PHE A 195 11.01 19.58 -2.30
C PHE A 195 12.18 20.47 -1.89
N LYS A 196 12.88 20.07 -0.82
CA LYS A 196 14.01 20.84 -0.27
C LYS A 196 15.28 20.65 -1.07
N GLU A 197 15.41 19.51 -1.72
CA GLU A 197 16.53 19.16 -2.58
C GLU A 197 16.13 19.34 -4.04
N ASP A 198 17.10 19.45 -4.93
CA ASP A 198 16.88 19.51 -6.39
C ASP A 198 16.48 18.14 -6.98
N MET A 199 15.59 17.43 -6.27
CA MET A 199 15.06 16.15 -6.69
C MET A 199 13.74 16.34 -7.45
N LEU A 200 13.54 15.47 -8.45
CA LEU A 200 12.28 15.35 -9.15
C LEU A 200 11.36 14.32 -8.47
N PRO A 201 10.05 14.37 -8.70
CA PRO A 201 9.12 13.34 -8.24
C PRO A 201 9.55 11.91 -8.60
N SER A 202 10.09 11.70 -9.80
CA SER A 202 10.61 10.41 -10.24
C SER A 202 11.81 9.92 -9.43
N ASP A 203 12.64 10.81 -8.88
CA ASP A 203 13.77 10.43 -8.03
C ASP A 203 13.26 9.81 -6.71
N TYR A 204 12.19 10.38 -6.12
CA TYR A 204 11.54 9.79 -4.94
C TYR A 204 10.92 8.45 -5.27
N PHE A 205 10.28 8.31 -6.44
CA PHE A 205 9.77 7.03 -6.90
C PHE A 205 10.89 5.98 -6.94
N HIS A 206 11.98 6.26 -7.64
CA HIS A 206 13.10 5.31 -7.77
C HIS A 206 13.76 4.93 -6.45
N ARG A 207 13.77 5.84 -5.48
CA ARG A 207 14.34 5.59 -4.16
C ARG A 207 13.42 4.79 -3.24
N ASN A 208 12.13 5.06 -3.28
CA ASN A 208 11.17 4.65 -2.25
C ASN A 208 10.10 3.68 -2.73
N VAL A 209 9.95 3.48 -4.05
CA VAL A 209 8.86 2.66 -4.59
C VAL A 209 9.40 1.47 -5.36
N PHE A 210 8.87 0.29 -5.07
CA PHE A 210 9.06 -0.90 -5.89
C PHE A 210 7.74 -1.29 -6.55
N ALA A 211 7.81 -1.99 -7.66
CA ALA A 211 6.65 -2.50 -8.38
C ALA A 211 6.81 -4.00 -8.65
N ALA A 212 5.71 -4.72 -8.56
CA ALA A 212 5.60 -6.14 -8.85
C ALA A 212 4.38 -6.41 -9.74
N PHE A 213 4.45 -7.45 -10.55
CA PHE A 213 3.40 -7.92 -11.47
C PHE A 213 2.99 -9.35 -11.13
#